data_9d6d6875be1f31abf31dd82552b64e54
#
_entry.id   9d6d6875be1f31abf31dd82552b64e54
#
_cell.length_a   1.000
_cell.length_b   1.000
_cell.length_c   1.000
_cell.angle_alpha   90.00
_cell.angle_beta   90.00
_cell.angle_gamma   90.00
#
_symmetry.space_group_name_H-M   'P 1'
#
loop_
_entity.id
_entity.type
_entity.pdbx_description
1 polymer ?
#
loop_
_entity_poly.entity_id
_entity_poly.type
_entity_poly.pdbx_seq_one_letter_code
_entity_poly.pdbx_strand_id
1 'polypeptide(L)'
;MTPAIGASWTAGVPPACTGFGAGEHRGWRSRGYLLHLDAANLVQHIVFRLADSLPSGIRAKIAKIPADDRVLAIDGALDRGHGRRDLANPLIGQLVQSALLAFDGERYALNAWCIMPNHVHTLVEIRPEHRLDQIVHSWKSYTAKHANRLLNRDGSFWAPEYFDRFMRSDEHLAATLHYIEENPVKAGLCAKAVDWQFSSAWNGWGGRDARGPSRR
;
A
#
# COMPACT_ATOMS: atom_id res chain seq x y z
N MET A 1 19.00 -9.26 18.04
CA MET A 1 18.41 -8.14 18.77
C MET A 1 17.58 -7.33 17.78
N THR A 2 16.27 -7.49 17.80
CA THR A 2 15.33 -6.78 16.91
C THR A 2 15.07 -5.41 17.53
N PRO A 3 15.22 -4.29 16.82
CA PRO A 3 14.85 -3.00 17.38
C PRO A 3 13.35 -2.93 17.56
N ALA A 4 12.90 -2.69 18.78
CA ALA A 4 11.51 -2.43 19.14
C ALA A 4 11.04 -1.14 18.47
N ILE A 5 10.12 -1.24 17.53
CA ILE A 5 9.38 -0.09 16.96
C ILE A 5 8.22 0.19 17.93
N GLY A 6 8.53 0.74 19.07
CA GLY A 6 7.58 1.24 20.05
C GLY A 6 7.45 2.75 19.94
N ALA A 7 6.53 3.25 19.13
CA ALA A 7 6.06 4.62 19.21
C ALA A 7 4.53 4.59 19.39
N SER A 8 4.08 4.96 20.59
CA SER A 8 2.69 5.10 20.95
C SER A 8 2.01 6.16 20.08
N TRP A 9 0.91 5.78 19.48
CA TRP A 9 0.05 6.66 18.70
C TRP A 9 -0.97 7.31 19.63
N THR A 10 -0.71 8.53 20.05
CA THR A 10 -1.77 9.40 20.56
C THR A 10 -2.45 10.04 19.36
N ALA A 11 -3.78 9.98 19.28
CA ALA A 11 -4.60 10.69 18.30
C ALA A 11 -4.51 12.21 18.54
N GLY A 12 -3.35 12.78 18.28
CA GLY A 12 -3.07 14.20 18.36
C GLY A 12 -2.69 14.72 16.99
N VAL A 13 -3.08 15.94 16.69
CA VAL A 13 -2.66 16.74 15.55
C VAL A 13 -1.17 16.51 15.31
N PRO A 14 -0.74 16.11 14.10
CA PRO A 14 0.68 15.89 13.83
C PRO A 14 1.44 17.17 14.18
N PRO A 15 2.59 17.10 14.86
CA PRO A 15 3.46 18.24 15.00
C PRO A 15 3.79 18.77 13.61
N ALA A 16 3.83 20.08 13.44
CA ALA A 16 4.21 20.72 12.19
C ALA A 16 5.51 20.06 11.69
N CYS A 17 5.41 19.33 10.56
CA CYS A 17 6.54 18.67 9.93
C CYS A 17 7.48 19.76 9.39
N THR A 18 8.43 20.20 10.19
CA THR A 18 9.51 21.08 9.78
C THR A 18 10.48 20.23 8.93
N GLY A 19 10.36 20.34 7.61
CA GLY A 19 11.28 19.66 6.69
C GLY A 19 10.63 18.88 5.56
N PHE A 20 9.49 18.24 5.77
CA PHE A 20 8.65 17.72 4.69
C PHE A 20 7.66 18.81 4.30
N GLY A 21 7.65 19.21 3.02
CA GLY A 21 6.90 20.35 2.52
C GLY A 21 5.52 20.49 3.15
N ALA A 22 5.18 21.70 3.59
CA ALA A 22 3.88 22.04 4.16
C ALA A 22 2.82 21.90 3.06
N GLY A 23 2.41 20.66 2.74
CA GLY A 23 1.32 20.39 1.84
C GLY A 23 0.03 20.92 2.47
N GLU A 24 -0.87 21.47 1.67
CA GLU A 24 -2.20 21.85 2.13
C GLU A 24 -2.91 20.62 2.69
N HIS A 25 -3.12 20.60 4.00
CA HIS A 25 -3.88 19.55 4.69
C HIS A 25 -5.34 19.67 4.30
N ARG A 26 -5.83 18.72 3.51
CA ARG A 26 -7.25 18.59 3.20
C ARG A 26 -8.03 17.90 4.33
N GLY A 27 -7.33 17.47 5.39
CA GLY A 27 -7.88 16.99 6.64
C GLY A 27 -7.98 15.47 6.75
N TRP A 28 -8.42 15.05 7.93
CA TRP A 28 -8.68 13.65 8.25
C TRP A 28 -10.06 13.24 7.78
N ARG A 29 -10.17 12.04 7.22
CA ARG A 29 -11.44 11.44 6.79
C ARG A 29 -11.57 10.03 7.33
N SER A 30 -12.82 9.64 7.61
CA SER A 30 -13.17 8.25 7.90
C SER A 30 -14.27 7.80 6.95
N ARG A 31 -14.13 6.59 6.41
CA ARG A 31 -15.16 5.89 5.64
C ARG A 31 -15.63 4.61 6.33
N GLY A 32 -15.18 4.36 7.54
CA GLY A 32 -15.48 3.17 8.29
C GLY A 32 -14.75 3.20 9.62
N TYR A 33 -13.88 2.22 9.88
CA TYR A 33 -13.13 2.09 11.13
C TYR A 33 -11.69 2.62 11.05
N LEU A 34 -11.26 3.10 9.88
CA LEU A 34 -9.92 3.66 9.67
C LEU A 34 -10.00 5.17 9.40
N LEU A 35 -9.01 5.89 9.92
CA LEU A 35 -8.78 7.30 9.64
C LEU A 35 -7.79 7.42 8.49
N HIS A 36 -8.12 8.25 7.50
CA HIS A 36 -7.29 8.54 6.34
C HIS A 36 -6.85 9.99 6.34
N LEU A 37 -5.58 10.23 6.05
CA LEU A 37 -5.05 11.59 5.89
C LEU A 37 -4.99 11.93 4.39
N ASP A 38 -5.68 13.01 4.01
CA ASP A 38 -5.59 13.58 2.67
C ASP A 38 -4.70 14.83 2.72
N ALA A 39 -3.47 14.70 2.26
CA ALA A 39 -2.52 15.80 2.21
C ALA A 39 -1.65 15.67 0.95
N ALA A 40 -1.50 16.81 0.24
CA ALA A 40 -0.59 16.89 -0.89
C ALA A 40 0.86 16.92 -0.43
N ASN A 41 1.78 16.47 -1.29
CA ASN A 41 3.22 16.46 -1.04
C ASN A 41 3.65 15.67 0.21
N LEU A 42 2.79 14.78 0.70
CA LEU A 42 3.14 13.82 1.73
C LEU A 42 3.35 12.44 1.12
N VAL A 43 4.45 11.81 1.47
CA VAL A 43 4.68 10.41 1.13
C VAL A 43 3.88 9.53 2.07
N GLN A 44 3.02 8.69 1.50
CA GLN A 44 2.14 7.80 2.24
C GLN A 44 2.31 6.35 1.82
N HIS A 45 2.41 5.46 2.80
CA HIS A 45 2.32 4.02 2.61
C HIS A 45 0.84 3.64 2.59
N ILE A 46 0.41 3.02 1.51
CA ILE A 46 -0.98 2.61 1.30
C ILE A 46 -1.03 1.10 1.13
N VAL A 47 -1.94 0.45 1.85
CA VAL A 47 -2.21 -0.99 1.72
C VAL A 47 -3.68 -1.19 1.39
N PHE A 48 -3.96 -1.91 0.30
CA PHE A 48 -5.30 -2.36 -0.05
C PHE A 48 -5.30 -3.85 -0.39
N ARG A 49 -6.39 -4.53 -0.10
CA ARG A 49 -6.43 -5.99 -0.04
C ARG A 49 -7.65 -6.57 -0.74
N LEU A 50 -7.57 -7.83 -1.12
CA LEU A 50 -8.73 -8.59 -1.62
C LEU A 50 -9.84 -8.65 -0.56
N ALA A 51 -11.09 -8.74 -1.03
CA ALA A 51 -12.27 -8.66 -0.17
C ALA A 51 -12.31 -9.73 0.93
N ASP A 52 -11.78 -10.92 0.65
CA ASP A 52 -11.78 -12.08 1.54
C ASP A 52 -10.42 -12.40 2.19
N SER A 53 -9.40 -11.56 1.97
CA SER A 53 -8.04 -11.77 2.51
C SER A 53 -7.93 -11.76 4.03
N LEU A 54 -8.96 -11.27 4.73
CA LEU A 54 -9.09 -11.35 6.19
C LEU A 54 -10.39 -12.08 6.54
N PRO A 55 -10.36 -13.37 6.85
CA PRO A 55 -11.50 -14.13 7.32
C PRO A 55 -12.19 -13.51 8.55
N SER A 56 -13.50 -13.74 8.70
CA SER A 56 -14.31 -13.10 9.74
C SER A 56 -13.76 -13.28 11.16
N GLY A 57 -13.25 -14.47 11.48
CA GLY A 57 -12.62 -14.75 12.78
C GLY A 57 -11.35 -13.93 13.05
N ILE A 58 -10.55 -13.67 12.01
CA ILE A 58 -9.35 -12.80 12.10
C ILE A 58 -9.78 -11.35 12.27
N ARG A 59 -10.76 -10.88 11.47
CA ARG A 59 -11.31 -9.52 11.59
C ARG A 59 -11.87 -9.26 13.00
N ALA A 60 -12.60 -10.23 13.57
CA ALA A 60 -13.14 -10.13 14.93
C ALA A 60 -12.03 -10.05 16.01
N LYS A 61 -10.92 -10.76 15.82
CA LYS A 61 -9.75 -10.65 16.71
C LYS A 61 -9.08 -9.28 16.59
N ILE A 62 -8.85 -8.81 15.37
CA ILE A 62 -8.22 -7.50 15.09
C ILE A 62 -9.08 -6.36 15.62
N ALA A 63 -10.42 -6.45 15.53
CA ALA A 63 -11.32 -5.43 16.05
C ALA A 63 -11.20 -5.21 17.58
N LYS A 64 -10.69 -6.19 18.32
CA LYS A 64 -10.44 -6.12 19.78
C LYS A 64 -9.09 -5.50 20.13
N ILE A 65 -8.20 -5.33 19.16
CA ILE A 65 -6.88 -4.72 19.35
C ILE A 65 -7.05 -3.18 19.41
N PRO A 66 -6.27 -2.47 20.23
CA PRO A 66 -6.22 -1.00 20.21
C PRO A 66 -6.03 -0.44 18.80
N ALA A 67 -6.62 0.71 18.52
CA ALA A 67 -6.62 1.27 17.15
C ALA A 67 -5.21 1.43 16.58
N ASP A 68 -4.26 1.83 17.42
CA ASP A 68 -2.86 2.06 17.04
C ASP A 68 -2.13 0.78 16.60
N ASP A 69 -2.51 -0.38 17.17
CA ASP A 69 -1.88 -1.67 16.88
C ASP A 69 -2.60 -2.45 15.77
N ARG A 70 -3.83 -2.04 15.40
CA ARG A 70 -4.64 -2.75 14.37
C ARG A 70 -3.96 -2.84 13.03
N VAL A 71 -3.22 -1.82 12.68
CA VAL A 71 -2.50 -1.68 11.43
C VAL A 71 -1.49 -2.79 11.27
N LEU A 72 -0.58 -2.89 12.24
CA LEU A 72 0.45 -3.94 12.27
C LEU A 72 -0.18 -5.33 12.31
N ALA A 73 -1.31 -5.47 13.04
CA ALA A 73 -2.03 -6.73 13.13
C ALA A 73 -2.70 -7.11 11.80
N ILE A 74 -3.24 -6.14 11.05
CA ILE A 74 -3.79 -6.34 9.70
C ILE A 74 -2.68 -6.77 8.76
N ASP A 75 -1.60 -6.01 8.73
CA ASP A 75 -0.46 -6.25 7.84
C ASP A 75 0.13 -7.64 8.07
N GLY A 76 0.45 -7.98 9.31
CA GLY A 76 0.92 -9.32 9.64
C GLY A 76 -0.11 -10.44 9.40
N ALA A 77 -1.41 -10.15 9.38
CA ALA A 77 -2.43 -11.11 9.00
C ALA A 77 -2.49 -11.31 7.47
N LEU A 78 -2.28 -10.26 6.70
CA LEU A 78 -2.23 -10.30 5.23
C LEU A 78 -0.99 -11.07 4.76
N ASP A 79 0.18 -10.83 5.37
CA ASP A 79 1.43 -11.52 5.06
C ASP A 79 1.35 -13.03 5.28
N ARG A 80 0.49 -13.49 6.20
CA ARG A 80 0.19 -14.92 6.38
C ARG A 80 -0.61 -15.56 5.24
N GLY A 81 -1.03 -14.77 4.25
CA GLY A 81 -1.61 -15.26 3.00
C GLY A 81 -3.03 -15.84 3.11
N HIS A 82 -3.83 -15.38 4.08
CA HIS A 82 -5.22 -15.82 4.23
C HIS A 82 -6.11 -15.39 3.05
N GLY A 83 -7.17 -16.15 2.82
CA GLY A 83 -8.16 -15.88 1.78
C GLY A 83 -7.67 -16.22 0.38
N ARG A 84 -8.30 -15.58 -0.61
CA ARG A 84 -7.92 -15.74 -2.01
C ARG A 84 -6.56 -15.13 -2.29
N ARG A 85 -5.92 -15.70 -3.30
CA ARG A 85 -4.59 -15.29 -3.76
C ARG A 85 -4.63 -14.90 -5.24
N ASP A 86 -5.70 -14.23 -5.66
CA ASP A 86 -5.96 -13.93 -7.07
C ASP A 86 -4.85 -13.06 -7.71
N LEU A 87 -4.16 -12.25 -6.90
CA LEU A 87 -3.05 -11.42 -7.38
C LEU A 87 -1.79 -12.23 -7.71
N ALA A 88 -1.71 -13.49 -7.28
CA ALA A 88 -0.66 -14.41 -7.70
C ALA A 88 -0.82 -14.87 -9.16
N ASN A 89 -2.00 -14.69 -9.76
CA ASN A 89 -2.20 -14.89 -11.20
C ASN A 89 -1.40 -13.81 -11.96
N PRO A 90 -0.45 -14.18 -12.85
CA PRO A 90 0.40 -13.21 -13.53
C PRO A 90 -0.37 -12.16 -14.33
N LEU A 91 -1.50 -12.51 -14.94
CA LEU A 91 -2.33 -11.56 -15.70
C LEU A 91 -2.98 -10.52 -14.77
N ILE A 92 -3.37 -10.93 -13.57
CA ILE A 92 -3.97 -10.02 -12.58
C ILE A 92 -2.89 -9.18 -11.91
N GLY A 93 -1.75 -9.78 -11.56
CA GLY A 93 -0.60 -9.04 -11.02
C GLY A 93 -0.14 -7.95 -11.99
N GLN A 94 0.00 -8.28 -13.28
CA GLN A 94 0.36 -7.33 -14.33
C GLN A 94 -0.70 -6.24 -14.53
N LEU A 95 -1.99 -6.59 -14.49
CA LEU A 95 -3.10 -5.63 -14.56
C LEU A 95 -3.00 -4.60 -13.42
N VAL A 96 -2.79 -5.06 -12.19
CA VAL A 96 -2.66 -4.17 -11.03
C VAL A 96 -1.42 -3.30 -11.16
N GLN A 97 -0.28 -3.88 -11.52
CA GLN A 97 0.96 -3.14 -11.74
C GLN A 97 0.82 -2.06 -12.80
N SER A 98 0.19 -2.38 -13.94
CA SER A 98 -0.07 -1.40 -15.00
C SER A 98 -0.96 -0.26 -14.52
N ALA A 99 -1.95 -0.54 -13.67
CA ALA A 99 -2.81 0.49 -13.09
C ALA A 99 -2.06 1.41 -12.11
N LEU A 100 -1.10 0.87 -11.33
CA LEU A 100 -0.25 1.65 -10.43
C LEU A 100 0.71 2.56 -11.21
N LEU A 101 1.22 2.11 -12.35
CA LEU A 101 2.20 2.84 -13.15
C LEU A 101 1.54 3.86 -14.11
N ALA A 102 0.25 3.71 -14.42
CA ALA A 102 -0.42 4.46 -15.49
C ALA A 102 -0.35 5.99 -15.32
N PHE A 103 -0.34 6.49 -14.09
CA PHE A 103 -0.32 7.92 -13.79
C PHE A 103 0.84 8.32 -12.88
N ASP A 104 1.89 7.48 -12.83
CA ASP A 104 3.13 7.82 -12.15
C ASP A 104 3.80 9.01 -12.82
N GLY A 105 4.24 9.99 -12.03
CA GLY A 105 4.77 11.27 -12.50
C GLY A 105 3.71 12.32 -12.84
N GLU A 106 2.46 11.93 -13.08
CA GLU A 106 1.35 12.83 -13.41
C GLU A 106 0.50 13.17 -12.17
N ARG A 107 -0.14 12.15 -11.56
CA ARG A 107 -1.06 12.34 -10.44
C ARG A 107 -0.40 12.09 -9.08
N TYR A 108 0.65 11.32 -9.07
CA TYR A 108 1.46 10.96 -7.92
C TYR A 108 2.87 10.60 -8.35
N ALA A 109 3.79 10.55 -7.40
CA ALA A 109 5.08 9.88 -7.56
C ALA A 109 5.01 8.53 -6.82
N LEU A 110 5.20 7.44 -7.55
CA LEU A 110 5.18 6.08 -7.00
C LEU A 110 6.59 5.70 -6.55
N ASN A 111 6.85 5.81 -5.24
CA ASN A 111 8.17 5.61 -4.66
C ASN A 111 8.56 4.14 -4.50
N ALA A 112 7.62 3.28 -4.15
CA ALA A 112 7.79 1.84 -4.12
C ALA A 112 6.44 1.14 -4.22
N TRP A 113 6.43 -0.12 -4.65
CA TRP A 113 5.26 -0.99 -4.61
C TRP A 113 5.66 -2.45 -4.48
N CYS A 114 4.76 -3.25 -3.94
CA CYS A 114 4.82 -4.70 -3.97
C CYS A 114 3.41 -5.27 -4.04
N ILE A 115 3.13 -6.06 -5.08
CA ILE A 115 1.86 -6.76 -5.24
C ILE A 115 2.04 -8.16 -4.68
N MET A 116 1.50 -8.38 -3.49
CA MET A 116 1.47 -9.66 -2.81
C MET A 116 0.26 -10.49 -3.28
N PRO A 117 0.22 -11.80 -3.04
CA PRO A 117 -0.86 -12.65 -3.56
C PRO A 117 -2.28 -12.22 -3.20
N ASN A 118 -2.51 -11.50 -2.10
CA ASN A 118 -3.83 -11.12 -1.58
C ASN A 118 -3.97 -9.64 -1.19
N HIS A 119 -2.90 -8.84 -1.31
CA HIS A 119 -2.88 -7.42 -1.00
C HIS A 119 -1.77 -6.69 -1.78
N VAL A 120 -1.79 -5.38 -1.71
CA VAL A 120 -0.85 -4.50 -2.41
C VAL A 120 -0.33 -3.46 -1.44
N HIS A 121 0.98 -3.29 -1.40
CA HIS A 121 1.66 -2.17 -0.76
C HIS A 121 2.07 -1.15 -1.82
N THR A 122 1.87 0.13 -1.53
CA THR A 122 2.39 1.24 -2.34
C THR A 122 2.93 2.34 -1.45
N LEU A 123 4.00 2.98 -1.86
CA LEU A 123 4.56 4.17 -1.23
C LEU A 123 4.48 5.29 -2.24
N VAL A 124 3.60 6.26 -2.01
CA VAL A 124 3.25 7.31 -2.98
C VAL A 124 3.26 8.69 -2.37
N GLU A 125 3.63 9.67 -3.19
CA GLU A 125 3.47 11.10 -2.90
C GLU A 125 2.40 11.67 -3.83
N ILE A 126 1.31 12.17 -3.27
CA ILE A 126 0.18 12.69 -4.04
C ILE A 126 0.47 14.10 -4.51
N ARG A 127 0.25 14.38 -5.80
CA ARG A 127 0.40 15.71 -6.36
C ARG A 127 -0.71 16.67 -5.86
N PRO A 128 -0.45 17.99 -5.77
CA PRO A 128 -1.37 18.96 -5.14
C PRO A 128 -2.80 18.97 -5.68
N GLU A 129 -2.98 18.78 -6.98
CA GLU A 129 -4.28 18.82 -7.66
C GLU A 129 -5.10 17.53 -7.48
N HIS A 130 -4.49 16.47 -6.91
CA HIS A 130 -5.10 15.16 -6.81
C HIS A 130 -5.40 14.77 -5.36
N ARG A 131 -6.32 13.82 -5.20
CA ARG A 131 -6.77 13.33 -3.89
C ARG A 131 -6.47 11.85 -3.75
N LEU A 132 -5.97 11.46 -2.57
CA LEU A 132 -5.64 10.07 -2.27
C LEU A 132 -6.83 9.11 -2.51
N ASP A 133 -8.03 9.49 -2.02
CA ASP A 133 -9.21 8.63 -2.17
C ASP A 133 -9.61 8.40 -3.64
N GLN A 134 -9.47 9.40 -4.49
CA GLN A 134 -9.76 9.30 -5.92
C GLN A 134 -8.74 8.41 -6.63
N ILE A 135 -7.47 8.51 -6.25
CA ILE A 135 -6.40 7.68 -6.81
C ILE A 135 -6.62 6.22 -6.43
N VAL A 136 -6.79 5.93 -5.14
CA VAL A 136 -7.03 4.55 -4.66
C VAL A 136 -8.35 4.01 -5.24
N HIS A 137 -9.39 4.82 -5.34
CA HIS A 137 -10.64 4.43 -6.00
C HIS A 137 -10.41 4.07 -7.47
N SER A 138 -9.64 4.88 -8.21
CA SER A 138 -9.30 4.62 -9.61
C SER A 138 -8.58 3.27 -9.77
N TRP A 139 -7.53 3.01 -8.98
CA TRP A 139 -6.84 1.73 -9.01
C TRP A 139 -7.77 0.56 -8.73
N LYS A 140 -8.55 0.65 -7.65
CA LYS A 140 -9.44 -0.44 -7.22
C LYS A 140 -10.58 -0.69 -8.20
N SER A 141 -11.25 0.36 -8.69
CA SER A 141 -12.40 0.20 -9.59
C SER A 141 -11.99 -0.35 -10.96
N TYR A 142 -10.91 0.18 -11.54
CA TYR A 142 -10.39 -0.30 -12.81
C TYR A 142 -9.96 -1.77 -12.72
N THR A 143 -9.11 -2.09 -11.75
CA THR A 143 -8.57 -3.44 -11.61
C THR A 143 -9.64 -4.46 -11.21
N ALA A 144 -10.59 -4.11 -10.34
CA ALA A 144 -11.71 -4.99 -9.98
C ALA A 144 -12.55 -5.39 -11.20
N LYS A 145 -12.91 -4.41 -12.05
CA LYS A 145 -13.70 -4.66 -13.26
C LYS A 145 -13.00 -5.65 -14.19
N HIS A 146 -11.70 -5.45 -14.45
CA HIS A 146 -10.95 -6.28 -15.38
C HIS A 146 -10.57 -7.64 -14.78
N ALA A 147 -10.19 -7.67 -13.49
CA ALA A 147 -9.89 -8.92 -12.80
C ALA A 147 -11.11 -9.84 -12.69
N ASN A 148 -12.29 -9.30 -12.35
CA ASN A 148 -13.53 -10.09 -12.31
C ASN A 148 -13.87 -10.68 -13.69
N ARG A 149 -13.65 -9.91 -14.77
CA ARG A 149 -13.83 -10.42 -16.13
C ARG A 149 -12.85 -11.56 -16.45
N LEU A 150 -11.55 -11.40 -16.11
CA LEU A 150 -10.53 -12.43 -16.31
C LEU A 150 -10.82 -13.71 -15.52
N LEU A 151 -11.39 -13.55 -14.33
CA LEU A 151 -11.75 -14.67 -13.43
C LEU A 151 -13.15 -15.24 -13.71
N ASN A 152 -13.89 -14.67 -14.67
CA ASN A 152 -15.27 -15.02 -14.98
C ASN A 152 -16.15 -15.06 -13.72
N ARG A 153 -16.13 -13.98 -12.95
CA ARG A 153 -16.87 -13.87 -11.69
C ARG A 153 -17.41 -12.46 -11.47
N ASP A 154 -18.36 -12.33 -10.56
CA ASP A 154 -18.94 -11.09 -10.08
C ASP A 154 -18.64 -10.85 -8.60
N GLY A 155 -19.07 -9.68 -8.10
CA GLY A 155 -18.95 -9.29 -6.69
C GLY A 155 -17.68 -8.50 -6.38
N SER A 156 -17.44 -8.32 -5.08
CA SER A 156 -16.33 -7.49 -4.60
C SER A 156 -15.00 -8.17 -4.82
N PHE A 157 -14.12 -7.52 -5.58
CA PHE A 157 -12.73 -7.94 -5.74
C PHE A 157 -11.86 -7.42 -4.59
N TRP A 158 -11.93 -6.13 -4.30
CA TRP A 158 -11.22 -5.47 -3.21
C TRP A 158 -12.09 -5.30 -1.97
N ALA A 159 -11.49 -5.35 -0.81
CA ALA A 159 -12.13 -4.89 0.42
C ALA A 159 -12.48 -3.40 0.31
N PRO A 160 -13.57 -2.90 0.94
CA PRO A 160 -13.96 -1.49 0.86
C PRO A 160 -12.86 -0.56 1.34
N GLU A 161 -12.29 -0.85 2.50
CA GLU A 161 -11.27 -0.05 3.16
C GLU A 161 -9.89 -0.28 2.53
N TYR A 162 -9.06 0.74 2.60
CA TYR A 162 -7.61 0.66 2.46
C TYR A 162 -6.98 1.23 3.72
N PHE A 163 -5.70 1.04 3.88
CA PHE A 163 -4.90 1.52 4.97
C PHE A 163 -3.91 2.55 4.44
N ASP A 164 -3.69 3.64 5.16
CA ASP A 164 -2.67 4.64 4.83
C ASP A 164 -1.91 5.12 6.05
N ARG A 165 -0.64 5.39 5.88
CA ARG A 165 0.27 5.91 6.89
C ARG A 165 1.25 6.87 6.23
N PHE A 166 1.33 8.12 6.71
CA PHE A 166 2.30 9.09 6.18
C PHE A 166 3.69 8.89 6.76
N MET A 167 4.70 9.22 5.96
CA MET A 167 6.10 9.21 6.38
C MET A 167 6.42 10.46 7.20
N ARG A 168 7.19 10.28 8.26
CA ARG A 168 7.49 11.34 9.24
C ARG A 168 8.94 11.82 9.19
N SER A 169 9.82 11.04 8.59
CA SER A 169 11.23 11.35 8.43
C SER A 169 11.82 10.55 7.27
N ASP A 170 13.02 10.89 6.85
CA ASP A 170 13.76 10.16 5.81
C ASP A 170 14.09 8.73 6.25
N GLU A 171 14.41 8.53 7.54
CA GLU A 171 14.65 7.19 8.09
C GLU A 171 13.38 6.33 8.04
N HIS A 172 12.20 6.93 8.36
CA HIS A 172 10.92 6.24 8.28
C HIS A 172 10.58 5.90 6.82
N LEU A 173 10.86 6.81 5.90
CA LEU A 173 10.70 6.59 4.46
C LEU A 173 11.56 5.43 3.97
N ALA A 174 12.88 5.47 4.29
CA ALA A 174 13.83 4.43 3.89
C ALA A 174 13.46 3.05 4.48
N ALA A 175 13.08 3.00 5.76
CA ALA A 175 12.65 1.77 6.41
C ALA A 175 11.37 1.20 5.79
N THR A 176 10.40 2.06 5.43
CA THR A 176 9.15 1.63 4.79
C THR A 176 9.37 1.15 3.37
N LEU A 177 10.23 1.83 2.59
CA LEU A 177 10.62 1.39 1.25
C LEU A 177 11.23 -0.01 1.31
N HIS A 178 12.24 -0.20 2.16
CA HIS A 178 12.88 -1.51 2.36
C HIS A 178 11.87 -2.57 2.83
N TYR A 179 10.96 -2.22 3.75
CA TYR A 179 9.90 -3.11 4.21
C TYR A 179 9.01 -3.58 3.05
N ILE A 180 8.58 -2.67 2.16
CA ILE A 180 7.72 -2.98 1.00
C ILE A 180 8.43 -3.93 0.04
N GLU A 181 9.70 -3.66 -0.27
CA GLU A 181 10.47 -4.44 -1.22
C GLU A 181 10.84 -5.82 -0.69
N GLU A 182 11.10 -5.96 0.61
CA GLU A 182 11.42 -7.23 1.28
C GLU A 182 10.19 -8.08 1.64
N ASN A 183 8.98 -7.58 1.44
CA ASN A 183 7.75 -8.28 1.79
C ASN A 183 7.63 -9.69 1.18
N PRO A 184 7.90 -9.89 -0.14
CA PRO A 184 7.81 -11.22 -0.73
C PRO A 184 8.87 -12.20 -0.19
N VAL A 185 10.04 -11.71 0.21
CA VAL A 185 11.08 -12.54 0.86
C VAL A 185 10.63 -12.97 2.26
N LYS A 186 10.10 -12.03 3.06
CA LYS A 186 9.55 -12.31 4.40
C LYS A 186 8.38 -13.31 4.36
N ALA A 187 7.56 -13.23 3.30
CA ALA A 187 6.46 -14.16 3.08
C ALA A 187 6.90 -15.50 2.46
N GLY A 188 8.20 -15.71 2.20
CA GLY A 188 8.74 -16.93 1.61
C GLY A 188 8.34 -17.17 0.16
N LEU A 189 7.99 -16.11 -0.59
CA LEU A 189 7.54 -16.19 -1.98
C LEU A 189 8.72 -16.17 -2.97
N CYS A 190 9.84 -15.60 -2.58
CA CYS A 190 11.09 -15.59 -3.35
C CYS A 190 12.31 -15.54 -2.40
N ALA A 191 13.48 -15.83 -2.94
CA ALA A 191 14.73 -15.82 -2.15
C ALA A 191 15.30 -14.38 -1.98
N LYS A 192 15.09 -13.51 -2.96
CA LYS A 192 15.58 -12.13 -2.97
C LYS A 192 14.47 -11.20 -3.48
N ALA A 193 14.39 -9.97 -2.97
CA ALA A 193 13.42 -8.98 -3.40
C ALA A 193 13.44 -8.73 -4.93
N VAL A 194 14.63 -8.74 -5.52
CA VAL A 194 14.84 -8.54 -6.97
C VAL A 194 14.27 -9.66 -7.85
N ASP A 195 13.90 -10.79 -7.27
CA ASP A 195 13.32 -11.94 -8.00
C ASP A 195 11.79 -11.84 -8.08
N TRP A 196 11.17 -10.90 -7.35
CA TRP A 196 9.71 -10.72 -7.34
C TRP A 196 9.26 -9.74 -8.42
N GLN A 197 8.72 -10.28 -9.52
CA GLN A 197 8.38 -9.49 -10.73
C GLN A 197 7.33 -8.39 -10.54
N PHE A 198 6.52 -8.44 -9.48
CA PHE A 198 5.46 -7.48 -9.18
C PHE A 198 5.86 -6.51 -8.05
N SER A 199 7.11 -6.08 -8.05
CA SER A 199 7.69 -5.18 -7.08
C SER A 199 8.56 -4.12 -7.74
N SER A 200 8.73 -2.98 -7.09
CA SER A 200 9.70 -1.94 -7.46
C SER A 200 11.14 -2.42 -7.41
N ALA A 201 11.44 -3.43 -6.58
CA ALA A 201 12.78 -4.01 -6.47
C ALA A 201 13.17 -4.92 -7.65
N TRP A 202 12.23 -5.31 -8.52
CA TRP A 202 12.48 -6.29 -9.57
C TRP A 202 13.53 -5.81 -10.58
N ASN A 203 14.58 -6.59 -10.80
CA ASN A 203 15.67 -6.26 -11.71
C ASN A 203 15.36 -6.47 -13.20
N GLY A 204 14.24 -7.11 -13.54
CA GLY A 204 13.78 -7.32 -14.92
C GLY A 204 13.19 -6.09 -15.60
N TRP A 205 13.20 -4.91 -14.95
CA TRP A 205 12.86 -3.62 -15.56
C TRP A 205 13.86 -3.16 -16.63
N GLY A 206 14.71 -4.07 -17.14
CA GLY A 206 15.83 -3.89 -18.01
C GLY A 206 15.68 -2.76 -19.03
N GLY A 207 16.51 -1.73 -18.91
CA GLY A 207 16.75 -0.72 -19.92
C GLY A 207 15.80 0.49 -19.97
N ARG A 208 14.71 0.52 -19.23
CA ARG A 208 14.11 1.80 -18.86
C ARG A 208 14.86 2.25 -17.62
N ASP A 209 15.57 3.40 -17.76
CA ASP A 209 16.32 4.01 -16.68
C ASP A 209 15.87 3.50 -15.32
N ALA A 210 16.81 2.92 -14.54
CA ALA A 210 16.57 2.58 -13.14
C ALA A 210 16.23 3.85 -12.35
N ARG A 211 15.23 4.56 -12.78
CA ARG A 211 14.45 5.48 -12.01
C ARG A 211 13.58 4.63 -11.13
N GLY A 212 14.21 4.11 -10.11
CA GLY A 212 13.55 4.09 -8.86
C GLY A 212 12.87 5.45 -8.73
N PRO A 213 11.80 5.56 -7.91
CA PRO A 213 10.92 6.73 -7.83
C PRO A 213 11.68 8.01 -8.01
N SER A 214 11.16 8.94 -8.79
CA SER A 214 11.80 10.21 -9.16
C SER A 214 12.48 10.85 -7.95
N ARG A 215 13.77 10.55 -7.74
CA ARG A 215 14.58 11.26 -6.76
C ARG A 215 14.82 12.64 -7.36
N ARG A 216 14.03 13.62 -6.97
CA ARG A 216 14.37 15.04 -7.03
C ARG A 216 14.32 15.63 -5.65
#